data_c9b315528625ac48da051fdc2a15bf54
#
_entry.id   c9b315528625ac48da051fdc2a15bf54
#
_cell.length_a   1.000
_cell.length_b   1.000
_cell.length_c   1.000
_cell.angle_alpha   90.00
_cell.angle_beta   90.00
_cell.angle_gamma   90.00
#
_symmetry.space_group_name_H-M   'P 1'
#
loop_
_entity.id
_entity.type
_entity.pdbx_description
1 polymer ?
#
loop_
_entity_poly.entity_id
_entity_poly.type
_entity_poly.pdbx_seq_one_letter_code
_entity_poly.pdbx_strand_id
1 'polypeptide(L)'
;MPKTAGTSLRSAFHHAKHKVLPVNSNFVYDPAQHAEVDLFSGHAGFRAVEASPELRGKVITILRDPYDRVLSYYYHLIKLHRGGHEDSHRTNLASKYGLAEFLAIKDDPHLLNDLCNSVTWQLVYDHDVHARMAYRRREPAFSDTDLVARAKANLSSFLVVGFQSRPGAFLDKLRAATGFAVRLGAENANPERAALEAMDAETRRRLRGWIELDLEVYEWALARLGGD
;
A
#
# COMPACT_ATOMS: atom_id res chain seq x y z
N MET A 1 -0.73 -1.82 2.78
CA MET A 1 -0.99 -1.24 1.44
C MET A 1 -1.36 -2.35 0.45
N PRO A 2 -2.51 -2.31 -0.18
CA PRO A 2 -2.88 -3.32 -1.18
C PRO A 2 -1.90 -3.29 -2.37
N LYS A 3 -1.44 -4.49 -2.79
CA LYS A 3 -0.62 -4.69 -4.01
C LYS A 3 0.78 -4.04 -4.02
N THR A 4 1.40 -3.91 -2.85
CA THR A 4 2.77 -3.38 -2.68
C THR A 4 3.75 -4.45 -2.18
N ALA A 5 3.68 -5.68 -2.69
CA ALA A 5 4.52 -6.81 -2.29
C ALA A 5 4.41 -7.26 -0.80
N GLY A 6 3.41 -6.79 -0.05
CA GLY A 6 3.24 -7.17 1.36
C GLY A 6 3.02 -8.68 1.56
N THR A 7 2.32 -9.35 0.63
CA THR A 7 2.15 -10.81 0.66
C THR A 7 3.49 -11.52 0.47
N SER A 8 4.28 -11.12 -0.53
CA SER A 8 5.60 -11.72 -0.80
C SER A 8 6.56 -11.51 0.37
N LEU A 9 6.52 -10.33 1.00
CA LEU A 9 7.33 -10.05 2.20
C LEU A 9 6.89 -10.94 3.37
N ARG A 10 5.59 -11.01 3.65
CA ARG A 10 5.04 -11.88 4.70
C ARG A 10 5.44 -13.33 4.50
N SER A 11 5.26 -13.87 3.29
CA SER A 11 5.68 -15.24 2.95
C SER A 11 7.18 -15.44 3.15
N ALA A 12 7.99 -14.47 2.74
CA ALA A 12 9.45 -14.53 2.91
C ALA A 12 9.86 -14.64 4.38
N PHE A 13 9.23 -13.88 5.28
CA PHE A 13 9.47 -13.99 6.72
C PHE A 13 8.99 -15.33 7.30
N HIS A 14 7.81 -15.83 6.87
CA HIS A 14 7.34 -17.16 7.28
C HIS A 14 8.29 -18.28 6.84
N HIS A 15 8.78 -18.24 5.60
CA HIS A 15 9.78 -19.21 5.12
C HIS A 15 11.08 -19.15 5.89
N ALA A 16 11.47 -17.97 6.36
CA ALA A 16 12.65 -17.78 7.22
C ALA A 16 12.35 -18.11 8.70
N LYS A 17 11.17 -18.68 9.03
CA LYS A 17 10.73 -19.08 10.36
C LYS A 17 10.58 -17.93 11.38
N HIS A 18 10.37 -16.71 10.89
CA HIS A 18 10.04 -15.57 11.75
C HIS A 18 8.56 -15.61 12.18
N LYS A 19 8.30 -15.11 13.38
CA LYS A 19 6.94 -14.99 13.92
C LYS A 19 6.27 -13.74 13.33
N VAL A 20 5.37 -13.94 12.39
CA VAL A 20 4.64 -12.87 11.70
C VAL A 20 3.21 -12.81 12.18
N LEU A 21 2.77 -11.64 12.65
CA LEU A 21 1.39 -11.39 13.03
C LEU A 21 0.70 -10.55 11.95
N PRO A 22 -0.40 -11.04 11.33
CA PRO A 22 -1.21 -10.23 10.42
C PRO A 22 -1.96 -9.15 11.19
N VAL A 23 -1.95 -7.92 10.68
CA VAL A 23 -2.60 -6.77 11.31
C VAL A 23 -3.52 -6.04 10.33
N ASN A 24 -4.54 -5.37 10.87
CA ASN A 24 -5.51 -4.57 10.13
C ASN A 24 -5.55 -3.13 10.67
N SER A 25 -6.49 -2.34 10.18
CA SER A 25 -6.68 -0.94 10.59
C SER A 25 -7.02 -0.73 12.07
N ASN A 26 -7.48 -1.79 12.75
CA ASN A 26 -7.81 -1.72 14.20
C ASN A 26 -6.67 -2.24 15.09
N PHE A 27 -5.49 -2.46 14.52
CA PHE A 27 -4.33 -2.95 15.27
C PHE A 27 -3.92 -1.96 16.36
N VAL A 28 -3.75 -2.51 17.57
CA VAL A 28 -3.19 -1.84 18.74
C VAL A 28 -2.03 -2.69 19.23
N TYR A 29 -0.86 -2.07 19.37
CA TYR A 29 0.31 -2.74 19.90
C TYR A 29 0.20 -2.88 21.42
N ASP A 30 0.44 -4.09 21.91
CA ASP A 30 0.55 -4.40 23.34
C ASP A 30 1.88 -5.13 23.58
N PRO A 31 2.86 -4.51 24.28
CA PRO A 31 4.15 -5.13 24.52
C PRO A 31 4.07 -6.48 25.22
N ALA A 32 3.10 -6.68 26.11
CA ALA A 32 2.97 -7.94 26.85
C ALA A 32 2.52 -9.10 25.97
N GLN A 33 1.66 -8.83 24.99
CA GLN A 33 1.13 -9.86 24.06
C GLN A 33 2.03 -10.07 22.84
N HIS A 34 2.81 -9.04 22.47
CA HIS A 34 3.51 -9.00 21.20
C HIS A 34 5.04 -9.09 21.30
N ALA A 35 5.58 -9.35 22.50
CA ALA A 35 7.03 -9.37 22.77
C ALA A 35 7.83 -10.31 21.85
N GLU A 36 7.20 -11.42 21.41
CA GLU A 36 7.86 -12.43 20.57
C GLU A 36 7.57 -12.29 19.08
N VAL A 37 6.88 -11.23 18.64
CA VAL A 37 6.53 -11.03 17.23
C VAL A 37 7.64 -10.30 16.51
N ASP A 38 8.20 -10.95 15.49
CA ASP A 38 9.28 -10.37 14.67
C ASP A 38 8.77 -9.34 13.65
N LEU A 39 7.56 -9.57 13.11
CA LEU A 39 6.98 -8.71 12.08
C LEU A 39 5.46 -8.60 12.21
N PHE A 40 4.97 -7.37 12.29
CA PHE A 40 3.56 -7.03 12.06
C PHE A 40 3.35 -6.71 10.58
N SER A 41 2.52 -7.48 9.90
CA SER A 41 2.32 -7.33 8.45
C SER A 41 0.86 -7.20 8.10
N GLY A 42 0.46 -6.10 7.45
CA GLY A 42 -0.93 -5.93 7.05
C GLY A 42 -1.28 -4.53 6.58
N HIS A 43 -2.54 -4.17 6.84
CA HIS A 43 -3.16 -2.94 6.36
C HIS A 43 -3.35 -1.89 7.49
N ALA A 44 -2.57 -1.95 8.55
CA ALA A 44 -2.58 -0.90 9.56
C ALA A 44 -2.11 0.42 8.95
N GLY A 45 -2.82 1.50 9.24
CA GLY A 45 -2.41 2.86 8.89
C GLY A 45 -1.39 3.42 9.88
N PHE A 46 -0.78 4.55 9.56
CA PHE A 46 0.23 5.20 10.41
C PHE A 46 -0.31 5.57 11.80
N ARG A 47 -1.63 5.74 11.96
CA ARG A 47 -2.27 5.95 13.27
C ARG A 47 -1.92 4.87 14.30
N ALA A 48 -1.67 3.62 13.85
CA ALA A 48 -1.25 2.54 14.74
C ALA A 48 0.17 2.78 15.29
N VAL A 49 1.05 3.39 14.49
CA VAL A 49 2.40 3.79 14.90
C VAL A 49 2.35 5.00 15.83
N GLU A 50 1.47 5.98 15.57
CA GLU A 50 1.26 7.14 16.45
C GLU A 50 0.73 6.72 17.82
N ALA A 51 -0.17 5.74 17.86
CA ALA A 51 -0.72 5.19 19.10
C ALA A 51 0.25 4.29 19.87
N SER A 52 1.38 3.90 19.26
CA SER A 52 2.34 2.94 19.85
C SER A 52 3.77 3.46 19.69
N PRO A 53 4.24 4.29 20.64
CA PRO A 53 5.58 4.91 20.57
C PRO A 53 6.72 3.90 20.36
N GLU A 54 6.57 2.67 20.83
CA GLU A 54 7.53 1.57 20.69
C GLU A 54 7.73 1.12 19.24
N LEU A 55 6.78 1.41 18.35
CA LEU A 55 6.86 1.10 16.93
C LEU A 55 7.52 2.22 16.10
N ARG A 56 7.75 3.39 16.69
CA ARG A 56 8.41 4.51 16.00
C ARG A 56 9.83 4.11 15.59
N GLY A 57 10.20 4.45 14.36
CA GLY A 57 11.50 4.07 13.80
C GLY A 57 11.67 2.57 13.50
N LYS A 58 10.64 1.75 13.68
CA LYS A 58 10.65 0.30 13.36
C LYS A 58 9.77 -0.06 12.16
N VAL A 59 9.24 0.93 11.48
CA VAL A 59 8.37 0.72 10.32
C VAL A 59 9.20 0.42 9.09
N ILE A 60 8.79 -0.60 8.36
CA ILE A 60 9.32 -0.92 7.04
C ILE A 60 8.19 -0.85 6.00
N THR A 61 8.49 -0.41 4.80
CA THR A 61 7.52 -0.38 3.70
C THR A 61 8.16 -0.65 2.35
N ILE A 62 7.36 -1.22 1.43
CA ILE A 62 7.73 -1.33 0.02
C ILE A 62 6.72 -0.51 -0.77
N LEU A 63 7.20 0.51 -1.45
CA LEU A 63 6.40 1.33 -2.34
C LEU A 63 6.37 0.69 -3.73
N ARG A 64 5.26 0.87 -4.40
CA ARG A 64 5.06 0.47 -5.79
C ARG A 64 4.65 1.70 -6.58
N ASP A 65 5.05 1.77 -7.86
CA ASP A 65 4.54 2.76 -8.79
C ASP A 65 3.00 2.84 -8.70
N PRO A 66 2.40 4.02 -8.48
CA PRO A 66 0.97 4.15 -8.24
C PRO A 66 0.10 3.71 -9.42
N TYR A 67 0.52 3.94 -10.67
CA TYR A 67 -0.17 3.44 -11.85
C TYR A 67 -0.17 1.91 -11.88
N ASP A 68 1.01 1.33 -11.65
CA ASP A 68 1.21 -0.11 -11.63
C ASP A 68 0.43 -0.78 -10.48
N ARG A 69 0.30 -0.09 -9.34
CA ARG A 69 -0.50 -0.54 -8.19
C ARG A 69 -1.98 -0.69 -8.56
N VAL A 70 -2.57 0.34 -9.19
CA VAL A 70 -4.00 0.33 -9.57
C VAL A 70 -4.27 -0.73 -10.63
N LEU A 71 -3.42 -0.84 -11.66
CA LEU A 71 -3.54 -1.90 -12.65
C LEU A 71 -3.48 -3.29 -12.02
N SER A 72 -2.50 -3.50 -11.13
CA SER A 72 -2.38 -4.77 -10.42
C SER A 72 -3.59 -5.07 -9.54
N TYR A 73 -4.20 -4.05 -8.94
CA TYR A 73 -5.41 -4.20 -8.15
C TYR A 73 -6.60 -4.61 -9.02
N TYR A 74 -6.86 -3.92 -10.13
CA TYR A 74 -7.95 -4.24 -11.05
C TYR A 74 -7.85 -5.67 -11.57
N TYR A 75 -6.71 -6.08 -12.10
CA TYR A 75 -6.51 -7.45 -12.61
C TYR A 75 -6.53 -8.51 -11.51
N HIS A 76 -6.16 -8.16 -10.29
CA HIS A 76 -6.33 -9.06 -9.16
C HIS A 76 -7.80 -9.31 -8.83
N LEU A 77 -8.65 -8.28 -8.87
CA LEU A 77 -10.10 -8.45 -8.68
C LEU A 77 -10.70 -9.36 -9.76
N ILE A 78 -10.30 -9.20 -11.03
CA ILE A 78 -10.70 -10.12 -12.11
C ILE A 78 -10.26 -11.56 -11.83
N LYS A 79 -9.01 -11.74 -11.39
CA LYS A 79 -8.49 -13.07 -11.03
C LYS A 79 -9.28 -13.70 -9.88
N LEU A 80 -9.63 -12.93 -8.87
CA LEU A 80 -10.45 -13.39 -7.74
C LEU A 80 -11.85 -13.80 -8.21
N HIS A 81 -12.48 -12.99 -9.05
CA HIS A 81 -13.79 -13.32 -9.62
C HIS A 81 -13.76 -14.63 -10.40
N ARG A 82 -12.79 -14.81 -11.31
CA ARG A 82 -12.59 -16.05 -12.06
C ARG A 82 -12.30 -17.27 -11.17
N GLY A 83 -11.73 -17.05 -10.00
CA GLY A 83 -11.47 -18.08 -8.99
C GLY A 83 -12.65 -18.42 -8.08
N GLY A 84 -13.85 -17.90 -8.37
CA GLY A 84 -15.07 -18.18 -7.59
C GLY A 84 -15.23 -17.31 -6.34
N HIS A 85 -14.44 -16.26 -6.17
CA HIS A 85 -14.61 -15.26 -5.11
C HIS A 85 -15.60 -14.16 -5.55
N GLU A 86 -16.82 -14.58 -5.92
CA GLU A 86 -17.83 -13.71 -6.54
C GLU A 86 -18.55 -12.79 -5.54
N ASP A 87 -18.49 -13.08 -4.25
CA ASP A 87 -19.28 -12.39 -3.22
C ASP A 87 -18.78 -10.99 -2.87
N SER A 88 -17.71 -10.53 -3.48
CA SER A 88 -17.17 -9.21 -3.26
C SER A 88 -17.75 -8.21 -4.27
N HIS A 89 -18.40 -7.14 -3.78
CA HIS A 89 -18.84 -6.02 -4.61
C HIS A 89 -17.76 -5.54 -5.59
N ARG A 90 -16.50 -5.44 -5.14
CA ARG A 90 -15.34 -5.01 -5.95
C ARG A 90 -15.00 -5.98 -7.08
N THR A 91 -15.06 -7.29 -6.82
CA THR A 91 -14.79 -8.31 -7.86
C THR A 91 -15.88 -8.29 -8.92
N ASN A 92 -17.13 -8.07 -8.52
CA ASN A 92 -18.27 -7.92 -9.44
C ASN A 92 -18.13 -6.66 -10.32
N LEU A 93 -17.71 -5.53 -9.74
CA LEU A 93 -17.44 -4.32 -10.52
C LEU A 93 -16.32 -4.54 -11.54
N ALA A 94 -15.20 -5.14 -11.14
CA ALA A 94 -14.09 -5.37 -12.05
C ALA A 94 -14.40 -6.37 -13.16
N SER A 95 -15.26 -7.37 -12.90
CA SER A 95 -15.68 -8.33 -13.93
C SER A 95 -16.70 -7.75 -14.92
N LYS A 96 -17.55 -6.84 -14.44
CA LYS A 96 -18.62 -6.23 -15.24
C LYS A 96 -18.10 -5.12 -16.15
N TYR A 97 -17.11 -4.35 -15.73
CA TYR A 97 -16.65 -3.15 -16.40
C TYR A 97 -15.22 -3.30 -16.90
N GLY A 98 -14.94 -2.84 -18.11
CA GLY A 98 -13.57 -2.64 -18.57
C GLY A 98 -12.81 -1.63 -17.71
N LEU A 99 -11.47 -1.61 -17.79
CA LEU A 99 -10.63 -0.75 -16.95
C LEU A 99 -11.04 0.73 -16.99
N ALA A 100 -11.33 1.26 -18.20
CA ALA A 100 -11.73 2.67 -18.38
C ALA A 100 -13.06 3.00 -17.68
N GLU A 101 -14.05 2.10 -17.76
CA GLU A 101 -15.35 2.24 -17.12
C GLU A 101 -15.25 2.05 -15.61
N PHE A 102 -14.47 1.06 -15.17
CA PHE A 102 -14.18 0.84 -13.73
C PHE A 102 -13.56 2.07 -13.08
N LEU A 103 -12.60 2.71 -13.74
CA LEU A 103 -11.98 3.96 -13.28
C LEU A 103 -12.89 5.19 -13.35
N ALA A 104 -14.01 5.10 -14.06
CA ALA A 104 -15.01 6.17 -14.12
C ALA A 104 -15.98 6.16 -12.91
N ILE A 105 -16.04 5.07 -12.15
CA ILE A 105 -16.92 4.94 -10.97
C ILE A 105 -16.30 5.72 -9.81
N LYS A 106 -16.75 6.94 -9.54
CA LYS A 106 -16.14 7.84 -8.54
C LYS A 106 -16.78 7.80 -7.16
N ASP A 107 -18.02 7.31 -7.05
CA ASP A 107 -18.83 7.39 -5.82
C ASP A 107 -18.88 6.08 -5.03
N ASP A 108 -18.14 5.06 -5.47
CA ASP A 108 -18.10 3.78 -4.78
C ASP A 108 -17.13 3.83 -3.58
N PRO A 109 -17.62 3.61 -2.34
CA PRO A 109 -16.78 3.73 -1.14
C PRO A 109 -15.66 2.70 -1.07
N HIS A 110 -15.83 1.52 -1.66
CA HIS A 110 -14.78 0.50 -1.69
C HIS A 110 -13.66 0.88 -2.67
N LEU A 111 -14.02 1.46 -3.84
CA LEU A 111 -13.02 1.96 -4.78
C LEU A 111 -12.31 3.21 -4.24
N LEU A 112 -13.04 4.08 -3.53
CA LEU A 112 -12.44 5.21 -2.81
C LEU A 112 -11.40 4.74 -1.79
N ASN A 113 -11.68 3.69 -1.03
CA ASN A 113 -10.72 3.10 -0.10
C ASN A 113 -9.45 2.61 -0.77
N ASP A 114 -9.62 1.86 -1.85
CA ASP A 114 -8.53 1.08 -2.42
C ASP A 114 -7.72 1.86 -3.46
N LEU A 115 -8.34 2.86 -4.11
CA LEU A 115 -7.71 3.61 -5.21
C LEU A 115 -7.33 5.04 -4.83
N CYS A 116 -8.26 5.80 -4.20
CA CYS A 116 -8.13 7.24 -4.06
C CYS A 116 -7.01 7.62 -3.08
N ASN A 117 -5.81 7.89 -3.60
CA ASN A 117 -4.65 8.29 -2.81
C ASN A 117 -4.44 7.42 -1.56
N SER A 118 -4.72 6.12 -1.71
CA SER A 118 -4.81 5.19 -0.58
C SER A 118 -3.47 4.97 0.10
N VAL A 119 -2.36 5.07 -0.63
CA VAL A 119 -1.01 4.95 -0.08
C VAL A 119 -0.69 6.18 0.76
N THR A 120 -0.93 7.37 0.24
CA THR A 120 -0.69 8.63 0.96
C THR A 120 -1.49 8.69 2.26
N TRP A 121 -2.78 8.33 2.21
CA TRP A 121 -3.61 8.28 3.40
C TRP A 121 -3.14 7.23 4.42
N GLN A 122 -2.71 6.06 3.98
CA GLN A 122 -2.18 5.04 4.88
C GLN A 122 -0.87 5.46 5.54
N LEU A 123 -0.05 6.23 4.85
CA LEU A 123 1.19 6.81 5.39
C LEU A 123 0.95 7.92 6.41
N VAL A 124 -0.23 8.53 6.43
CA VAL A 124 -0.53 9.64 7.35
C VAL A 124 -1.46 9.22 8.47
N TYR A 125 -2.48 8.44 8.17
CA TYR A 125 -3.50 8.05 9.12
C TYR A 125 -4.02 6.64 8.88
N ASP A 126 -4.97 6.48 7.93
CA ASP A 126 -5.57 5.21 7.53
C ASP A 126 -6.07 5.29 6.08
N HIS A 127 -6.13 4.16 5.38
CA HIS A 127 -6.70 4.10 4.04
C HIS A 127 -8.23 3.98 4.04
N ASP A 128 -8.86 3.65 5.17
CA ASP A 128 -10.32 3.56 5.29
C ASP A 128 -11.00 4.91 5.07
N VAL A 129 -12.00 4.96 4.17
CA VAL A 129 -12.65 6.21 3.77
C VAL A 129 -13.38 6.89 4.92
N HIS A 130 -14.01 6.13 5.81
CA HIS A 130 -14.72 6.70 6.95
C HIS A 130 -13.75 7.27 7.98
N ALA A 131 -12.60 6.60 8.18
CA ALA A 131 -11.53 7.12 9.01
C ALA A 131 -10.95 8.42 8.43
N ARG A 132 -10.73 8.51 7.10
CA ARG A 132 -10.28 9.73 6.41
C ARG A 132 -11.29 10.88 6.57
N MET A 133 -12.57 10.61 6.36
CA MET A 133 -13.64 11.60 6.54
C MET A 133 -13.72 12.09 8.00
N ALA A 134 -13.59 11.18 8.97
CA ALA A 134 -13.54 11.52 10.38
C ALA A 134 -12.30 12.37 10.71
N TYR A 135 -11.14 12.05 10.13
CA TYR A 135 -9.91 12.83 10.27
C TYR A 135 -10.11 14.26 9.74
N ARG A 136 -10.58 14.43 8.51
CA ARG A 136 -10.84 15.75 7.91
C ARG A 136 -11.88 16.58 8.67
N ARG A 137 -12.89 15.94 9.29
CA ARG A 137 -13.84 16.67 10.16
C ARG A 137 -13.20 17.21 11.43
N ARG A 138 -12.22 16.52 11.99
CA ARG A 138 -11.47 16.98 13.18
C ARG A 138 -10.44 18.07 12.83
N GLU A 139 -9.87 17.98 11.63
CA GLU A 139 -8.81 18.85 11.13
C GLU A 139 -9.29 19.53 9.83
N PRO A 140 -10.28 20.44 9.90
CA PRO A 140 -10.91 21.00 8.69
C PRO A 140 -9.96 21.85 7.84
N ALA A 141 -8.90 22.40 8.43
CA ALA A 141 -7.86 23.15 7.71
C ALA A 141 -6.80 22.26 7.06
N PHE A 142 -6.83 20.94 7.32
CA PHE A 142 -5.83 20.02 6.79
C PHE A 142 -6.03 19.78 5.29
N SER A 143 -5.12 20.34 4.50
CA SER A 143 -5.14 20.32 3.04
C SER A 143 -4.50 19.06 2.45
N ASP A 144 -4.64 18.87 1.13
CA ASP A 144 -3.90 17.83 0.42
C ASP A 144 -2.38 18.08 0.42
N THR A 145 -1.96 19.34 0.45
CA THR A 145 -0.54 19.72 0.62
C THR A 145 -0.01 19.26 1.98
N ASP A 146 -0.80 19.45 3.05
CA ASP A 146 -0.42 18.97 4.40
C ASP A 146 -0.36 17.46 4.45
N LEU A 147 -1.31 16.79 3.78
CA LEU A 147 -1.35 15.33 3.67
C LEU A 147 -0.07 14.78 3.03
N VAL A 148 0.34 15.37 1.91
CA VAL A 148 1.58 14.98 1.20
C VAL A 148 2.82 15.30 2.05
N ALA A 149 2.89 16.47 2.66
CA ALA A 149 4.01 16.86 3.52
C ALA A 149 4.17 15.90 4.70
N ARG A 150 3.06 15.53 5.35
CA ARG A 150 3.06 14.56 6.46
C ARG A 150 3.45 13.16 6.00
N ALA A 151 2.96 12.69 4.84
CA ALA A 151 3.35 11.40 4.27
C ALA A 151 4.87 11.32 4.00
N LYS A 152 5.45 12.39 3.44
CA LYS A 152 6.90 12.52 3.21
C LYS A 152 7.70 12.49 4.53
N ALA A 153 7.24 13.24 5.53
CA ALA A 153 7.85 13.24 6.86
C ALA A 153 7.82 11.85 7.53
N ASN A 154 6.67 11.18 7.48
CA ASN A 154 6.52 9.85 8.04
C ASN A 154 7.41 8.82 7.32
N LEU A 155 7.47 8.83 5.98
CA LEU A 155 8.38 7.98 5.21
C LEU A 155 9.84 8.19 5.59
N SER A 156 10.25 9.44 5.84
CA SER A 156 11.62 9.76 6.29
C SER A 156 11.95 9.18 7.66
N SER A 157 10.96 8.87 8.47
CA SER A 157 11.12 8.28 9.80
C SER A 157 11.11 6.75 9.79
N PHE A 158 10.83 6.10 8.67
CA PHE A 158 10.77 4.65 8.59
C PHE A 158 12.16 4.03 8.62
N LEU A 159 12.26 2.87 9.23
CA LEU A 159 13.51 2.11 9.32
C LEU A 159 14.02 1.72 7.93
N VAL A 160 13.11 1.22 7.07
CA VAL A 160 13.43 0.85 5.70
C VAL A 160 12.28 1.25 4.77
N VAL A 161 12.61 2.00 3.73
CA VAL A 161 11.74 2.26 2.59
C VAL A 161 12.35 1.60 1.37
N GLY A 162 11.61 0.68 0.77
CA GLY A 162 11.98 -0.01 -0.46
C GLY A 162 11.04 0.27 -1.60
N PHE A 163 11.44 -0.14 -2.80
CA PHE A 163 10.66 0.01 -4.03
C PHE A 163 10.52 -1.35 -4.71
N GLN A 164 9.31 -1.65 -5.16
CA GLN A 164 9.05 -2.92 -5.85
C GLN A 164 9.87 -3.07 -7.14
N SER A 165 10.24 -1.97 -7.77
CA SER A 165 11.13 -1.94 -8.94
C SER A 165 12.58 -2.29 -8.61
N ARG A 166 12.99 -2.26 -7.34
CA ARG A 166 14.35 -2.50 -6.85
C ARG A 166 14.35 -3.47 -5.66
N PRO A 167 13.90 -4.72 -5.84
CA PRO A 167 13.71 -5.66 -4.72
C PRO A 167 15.02 -6.05 -4.05
N GLY A 168 16.12 -6.13 -4.81
CA GLY A 168 17.46 -6.42 -4.26
C GLY A 168 17.90 -5.34 -3.28
N ALA A 169 17.90 -4.07 -3.69
CA ALA A 169 18.27 -2.94 -2.83
C ALA A 169 17.42 -2.86 -1.56
N PHE A 170 16.11 -3.17 -1.66
CA PHE A 170 15.25 -3.27 -0.49
C PHE A 170 15.71 -4.36 0.49
N LEU A 171 16.04 -5.57 -0.03
CA LEU A 171 16.48 -6.69 0.82
C LEU A 171 17.82 -6.39 1.49
N ASP A 172 18.74 -5.74 0.79
CA ASP A 172 20.04 -5.33 1.34
C ASP A 172 19.86 -4.31 2.47
N LYS A 173 19.03 -3.27 2.27
CA LYS A 173 18.68 -2.29 3.30
C LYS A 173 17.99 -2.96 4.50
N LEU A 174 17.05 -3.88 4.25
CA LEU A 174 16.36 -4.62 5.30
C LEU A 174 17.34 -5.43 6.14
N ARG A 175 18.23 -6.18 5.48
CA ARG A 175 19.27 -6.99 6.15
C ARG A 175 20.22 -6.13 6.97
N ALA A 176 20.67 -5.02 6.43
CA ALA A 176 21.56 -4.10 7.12
C ALA A 176 20.90 -3.48 8.38
N ALA A 177 19.62 -3.12 8.28
CA ALA A 177 18.89 -2.47 9.36
C ALA A 177 18.40 -3.44 10.46
N THR A 178 18.11 -4.70 10.12
CA THR A 178 17.43 -5.64 11.03
C THR A 178 18.17 -6.95 11.28
N GLY A 179 19.18 -7.28 10.46
CA GLY A 179 19.81 -8.60 10.44
C GLY A 179 18.97 -9.69 9.75
N PHE A 180 17.73 -9.43 9.36
CA PHE A 180 16.86 -10.43 8.73
C PHE A 180 17.31 -10.75 7.30
N ALA A 181 17.61 -12.01 7.03
CA ALA A 181 17.97 -12.51 5.71
C ALA A 181 16.77 -13.24 5.10
N VAL A 182 15.95 -12.52 4.34
CA VAL A 182 14.77 -13.07 3.67
C VAL A 182 14.93 -13.01 2.14
N ARG A 183 14.17 -13.84 1.41
CA ARG A 183 14.13 -13.85 -0.05
C ARG A 183 12.71 -13.63 -0.52
N LEU A 184 12.50 -12.64 -1.39
CA LEU A 184 11.19 -12.40 -2.01
C LEU A 184 10.96 -13.38 -3.15
N GLY A 185 9.83 -14.09 -3.11
CA GLY A 185 9.32 -14.86 -4.24
C GLY A 185 8.56 -13.97 -5.23
N ALA A 186 8.45 -14.43 -6.48
CA ALA A 186 7.64 -13.78 -7.53
C ALA A 186 6.16 -14.17 -7.37
N GLU A 187 5.53 -13.77 -6.26
CA GLU A 187 4.13 -14.06 -6.01
C GLU A 187 3.20 -13.07 -6.73
N ASN A 188 2.05 -13.57 -7.18
CA ASN A 188 0.98 -12.78 -7.79
C ASN A 188 1.33 -12.05 -9.10
N ALA A 189 2.27 -12.56 -9.89
CA ALA A 189 2.42 -12.11 -11.26
C ALA A 189 1.12 -12.37 -12.05
N ASN A 190 0.66 -11.38 -12.80
CA ASN A 190 -0.47 -11.55 -13.70
C ASN A 190 -0.01 -11.30 -15.14
N PRO A 191 0.13 -12.35 -15.95
CA PRO A 191 0.60 -12.23 -17.33
C PRO A 191 -0.41 -11.54 -18.25
N GLU A 192 -1.71 -11.51 -17.88
CA GLU A 192 -2.76 -10.83 -18.66
C GLU A 192 -2.82 -9.32 -18.40
N ARG A 193 -1.99 -8.81 -17.51
CA ARG A 193 -1.99 -7.39 -17.18
C ARG A 193 -1.51 -6.55 -18.36
N ALA A 194 -2.38 -5.66 -18.83
CA ALA A 194 -1.99 -4.69 -19.84
C ALA A 194 -0.84 -3.81 -19.34
N ALA A 195 0.10 -3.54 -20.24
CA ALA A 195 1.16 -2.58 -19.95
C ALA A 195 0.59 -1.16 -19.87
N LEU A 196 1.19 -0.33 -19.02
CA LEU A 196 0.79 1.07 -18.87
C LEU A 196 0.93 1.84 -20.19
N GLU A 197 1.94 1.47 -20.99
CA GLU A 197 2.23 2.07 -22.31
C GLU A 197 1.13 1.82 -23.33
N ALA A 198 0.43 0.70 -23.22
CA ALA A 198 -0.69 0.34 -24.11
C ALA A 198 -2.01 1.02 -23.73
N MET A 199 -2.04 1.78 -22.63
CA MET A 199 -3.23 2.46 -22.15
C MET A 199 -3.48 3.73 -22.95
N ASP A 200 -4.74 3.94 -23.40
CA ASP A 200 -5.16 5.17 -24.04
C ASP A 200 -5.08 6.39 -23.08
N ALA A 201 -5.00 7.58 -23.68
CA ALA A 201 -4.80 8.84 -22.94
C ALA A 201 -5.95 9.13 -21.94
N GLU A 202 -7.19 8.79 -22.31
CA GLU A 202 -8.37 9.02 -21.46
C GLU A 202 -8.35 8.12 -20.23
N THR A 203 -8.10 6.82 -20.42
CA THR A 203 -7.97 5.86 -19.32
C THR A 203 -6.82 6.23 -18.39
N ARG A 204 -5.68 6.65 -18.95
CA ARG A 204 -4.54 7.15 -18.17
C ARG A 204 -4.89 8.40 -17.35
N ARG A 205 -5.63 9.35 -17.93
CA ARG A 205 -6.10 10.55 -17.23
C ARG A 205 -7.04 10.20 -16.07
N ARG A 206 -7.99 9.28 -16.30
CA ARG A 206 -8.90 8.79 -15.25
C ARG A 206 -8.13 8.14 -14.09
N LEU A 207 -7.16 7.30 -14.43
CA LEU A 207 -6.32 6.63 -13.44
C LEU A 207 -5.52 7.65 -12.63
N ARG A 208 -4.88 8.64 -13.30
CA ARG A 208 -4.14 9.71 -12.63
C ARG A 208 -5.01 10.44 -11.60
N GLY A 209 -6.26 10.76 -11.91
CA GLY A 209 -7.18 11.41 -10.98
C GLY A 209 -7.49 10.62 -9.70
N TRP A 210 -7.18 9.32 -9.65
CA TRP A 210 -7.29 8.51 -8.44
C TRP A 210 -6.04 8.54 -7.55
N ILE A 211 -4.87 8.87 -8.11
CA ILE A 211 -3.56 8.62 -7.48
C ILE A 211 -2.64 9.84 -7.50
N GLU A 212 -3.17 11.02 -7.67
CA GLU A 212 -2.35 12.24 -7.86
C GLU A 212 -1.40 12.50 -6.70
N LEU A 213 -1.89 12.39 -5.46
CA LEU A 213 -1.06 12.55 -4.26
C LEU A 213 -0.13 11.35 -4.04
N ASP A 214 -0.58 10.14 -4.39
CA ASP A 214 0.26 8.94 -4.34
C ASP A 214 1.46 9.07 -5.30
N LEU A 215 1.26 9.66 -6.48
CA LEU A 215 2.33 9.94 -7.44
C LEU A 215 3.36 10.91 -6.86
N GLU A 216 2.92 12.03 -6.31
CA GLU A 216 3.81 13.04 -5.72
C GLU A 216 4.65 12.45 -4.59
N VAL A 217 4.03 11.68 -3.70
CA VAL A 217 4.74 11.02 -2.59
C VAL A 217 5.72 9.96 -3.11
N TYR A 218 5.32 9.16 -4.10
CA TYR A 218 6.16 8.12 -4.69
C TYR A 218 7.39 8.68 -5.40
N GLU A 219 7.22 9.69 -6.24
CA GLU A 219 8.29 10.36 -6.98
C GLU A 219 9.30 11.00 -6.02
N TRP A 220 8.79 11.70 -4.99
CA TRP A 220 9.63 12.25 -3.95
C TRP A 220 10.42 11.16 -3.20
N ALA A 221 9.74 10.08 -2.81
CA ALA A 221 10.38 8.97 -2.11
C ALA A 221 11.45 8.30 -2.97
N LEU A 222 11.17 8.10 -4.26
CA LEU A 222 12.12 7.49 -5.19
C LEU A 222 13.38 8.36 -5.35
N ALA A 223 13.21 9.69 -5.44
CA ALA A 223 14.31 10.63 -5.56
C ALA A 223 15.16 10.78 -4.27
N ARG A 224 14.54 10.67 -3.10
CA ARG A 224 15.19 10.94 -1.81
C ARG A 224 15.63 9.71 -1.04
N LEU A 225 14.88 8.61 -1.16
CA LEU A 225 15.06 7.38 -0.38
C LEU A 225 15.43 6.18 -1.26
N GLY A 226 15.35 6.35 -2.59
CA GLY A 226 15.64 5.30 -3.58
C GLY A 226 17.11 5.18 -3.95
N GLY A 227 18.01 5.94 -3.36
CA GLY A 227 19.46 5.79 -3.55
C GLY A 227 19.95 4.40 -3.16
N ASP A 228 20.96 3.94 -3.85
CA ASP A 228 21.63 2.64 -3.63
C ASP A 228 22.32 2.61 -2.28
#